data_636230fdbc67d19047e72da68a8f5995
#
_entry.id   636230fdbc67d19047e72da68a8f5995
#
_cell.length_a   1.000
_cell.length_b   1.000
_cell.length_c   1.000
_cell.angle_alpha   90.00
_cell.angle_beta   90.00
_cell.angle_gamma   90.00
#
_symmetry.space_group_name_H-M   'P 1'
#
loop_
_entity.id
_entity.type
_entity.pdbx_description
1 polymer ?
#
loop_
_entity_poly.entity_id
_entity_poly.type
_entity_poly.pdbx_seq_one_letter_code
_entity_poly.pdbx_strand_id
1 'polypeptide(L)'
;MLELKNISKTYNPGTVTEMCLFKDFELAVKDGEFVSIVGSNGSGKTSMLNIICGSIPIDSGDCLIGGESINKQKDFVRYKKIGRVYQNPSMGTCPNMTILENLSLADNKGKHFGLGIGVSKKRINDYKQMLSALGLGLEDKLNVKMGSLSGGQRQAVALLMATMTPLDFLILDEHTAALDPHTADIIMELTDKIVREKKLTAIMVTHNLRYAVEYGSRLIMMDKGHIVLDVKGEKKKNSKVEDILDLFTSISIECGN
;
A
#
# COMPACT_ATOMS: atom_id res chain seq x y z
N MET A 1 -10.11 10.72 4.94
CA MET A 1 -10.91 9.52 5.25
C MET A 1 -11.21 8.77 3.97
N LEU A 2 -11.00 7.45 3.95
CA LEU A 2 -11.40 6.53 2.87
C LEU A 2 -12.64 5.76 3.31
N GLU A 3 -13.63 5.62 2.44
CA GLU A 3 -14.83 4.82 2.71
C GLU A 3 -15.16 3.97 1.48
N LEU A 4 -15.35 2.68 1.70
CA LEU A 4 -15.97 1.74 0.77
C LEU A 4 -17.37 1.47 1.31
N LYS A 5 -18.41 1.81 0.53
CA LYS A 5 -19.82 1.69 0.95
C LYS A 5 -20.57 0.75 0.02
N ASN A 6 -21.10 -0.33 0.57
CA ASN A 6 -21.92 -1.32 -0.15
C ASN A 6 -21.24 -1.80 -1.45
N ILE A 7 -19.93 -2.02 -1.41
CA ILE A 7 -19.16 -2.45 -2.58
C ILE A 7 -19.55 -3.87 -2.94
N SER A 8 -20.02 -4.05 -4.18
CA SER A 8 -20.24 -5.37 -4.76
C SER A 8 -19.34 -5.56 -5.98
N LYS A 9 -18.76 -6.76 -6.08
CA LYS A 9 -17.88 -7.14 -7.19
C LYS A 9 -17.99 -8.61 -7.49
N THR A 10 -18.43 -8.92 -8.71
CA THR A 10 -18.49 -10.27 -9.28
C THR A 10 -17.51 -10.37 -10.45
N TYR A 11 -16.70 -11.43 -10.45
CA TYR A 11 -15.85 -11.78 -11.58
C TYR A 11 -16.54 -12.79 -12.47
N ASN A 12 -16.35 -12.66 -13.78
CA ASN A 12 -16.88 -13.54 -14.83
C ASN A 12 -18.40 -13.80 -14.71
N PRO A 13 -19.24 -12.75 -14.57
CA PRO A 13 -20.67 -12.94 -14.39
C PRO A 13 -21.30 -13.73 -15.55
N GLY A 14 -22.21 -14.65 -15.22
CA GLY A 14 -22.90 -15.50 -16.19
C GLY A 14 -22.06 -16.64 -16.78
N THR A 15 -20.88 -16.93 -16.25
CA THR A 15 -20.02 -18.04 -16.69
C THR A 15 -19.87 -19.10 -15.59
N VAL A 16 -19.34 -20.27 -15.96
CA VAL A 16 -19.05 -21.36 -14.99
C VAL A 16 -17.97 -20.98 -13.97
N THR A 17 -17.24 -19.89 -14.22
CA THR A 17 -16.21 -19.35 -13.32
C THR A 17 -16.68 -18.07 -12.61
N GLU A 18 -17.99 -17.86 -12.55
CA GLU A 18 -18.55 -16.72 -11.81
C GLU A 18 -18.15 -16.79 -10.34
N MET A 19 -17.64 -15.68 -9.84
CA MET A 19 -17.24 -15.55 -8.44
C MET A 19 -17.68 -14.20 -7.90
N CYS A 20 -18.66 -14.17 -7.00
CA CYS A 20 -18.99 -12.98 -6.22
C CYS A 20 -17.93 -12.82 -5.13
N LEU A 21 -17.03 -11.85 -5.31
CA LEU A 21 -15.97 -11.60 -4.35
C LEU A 21 -16.43 -10.68 -3.22
N PHE A 22 -17.12 -9.59 -3.55
CA PHE A 22 -17.68 -8.66 -2.58
C PHE A 22 -19.20 -8.55 -2.78
N LYS A 23 -19.93 -8.62 -1.66
CA LYS A 23 -21.35 -8.36 -1.59
C LYS A 23 -21.59 -7.41 -0.43
N ASP A 24 -21.99 -6.19 -0.75
CA ASP A 24 -22.24 -5.11 0.22
C ASP A 24 -21.07 -4.89 1.20
N PHE A 25 -19.82 -5.00 0.68
CA PHE A 25 -18.62 -4.86 1.49
C PHE A 25 -18.44 -3.41 1.94
N GLU A 26 -18.15 -3.25 3.23
CA GLU A 26 -17.94 -1.95 3.85
C GLU A 26 -16.57 -1.89 4.54
N LEU A 27 -15.88 -0.77 4.35
CA LEU A 27 -14.65 -0.44 5.07
C LEU A 27 -14.52 1.09 5.18
N ALA A 28 -14.30 1.58 6.39
CA ALA A 28 -13.95 2.98 6.61
C ALA A 28 -12.58 3.09 7.28
N VAL A 29 -11.71 3.95 6.74
CA VAL A 29 -10.38 4.27 7.29
C VAL A 29 -10.34 5.77 7.57
N LYS A 30 -10.11 6.13 8.83
CA LYS A 30 -10.09 7.53 9.27
C LYS A 30 -8.78 8.21 8.84
N ASP A 31 -8.80 9.54 8.76
CA ASP A 31 -7.58 10.30 8.50
C ASP A 31 -6.53 10.03 9.59
N GLY A 32 -5.28 9.80 9.17
CA GLY A 32 -4.17 9.47 10.04
C GLY A 32 -4.21 8.04 10.62
N GLU A 33 -5.20 7.22 10.25
CA GLU A 33 -5.26 5.82 10.68
C GLU A 33 -4.31 4.96 9.84
N PHE A 34 -3.51 4.14 10.50
CA PHE A 34 -2.69 3.12 9.85
C PHE A 34 -3.32 1.74 10.12
N VAL A 35 -3.90 1.14 9.09
CA VAL A 35 -4.63 -0.12 9.15
C VAL A 35 -3.78 -1.24 8.57
N SER A 36 -3.54 -2.29 9.36
CA SER A 36 -2.93 -3.54 8.90
C SER A 36 -4.03 -4.52 8.50
N ILE A 37 -3.94 -5.12 7.31
CA ILE A 37 -4.92 -6.07 6.80
C ILE A 37 -4.24 -7.41 6.52
N VAL A 38 -4.76 -8.46 7.10
CA VAL A 38 -4.36 -9.84 6.90
C VAL A 38 -5.52 -10.67 6.34
N GLY A 39 -5.26 -11.87 5.88
CA GLY A 39 -6.29 -12.79 5.38
C GLY A 39 -5.70 -13.83 4.45
N SER A 40 -6.46 -14.90 4.19
CA SER A 40 -6.11 -15.99 3.28
C SER A 40 -5.93 -15.51 1.84
N ASN A 41 -5.30 -16.35 1.01
CA ASN A 41 -5.27 -16.11 -0.44
C ASN A 41 -6.71 -16.17 -0.97
N GLY A 42 -7.06 -15.23 -1.87
CA GLY A 42 -8.42 -15.13 -2.37
C GLY A 42 -9.41 -14.39 -1.45
N SER A 43 -9.02 -13.93 -0.27
CA SER A 43 -9.92 -13.18 0.63
C SER A 43 -10.35 -11.80 0.12
N GLY A 44 -9.78 -11.31 -0.98
CA GLY A 44 -10.16 -10.04 -1.61
C GLY A 44 -9.24 -8.87 -1.33
N LYS A 45 -8.16 -9.00 -0.54
CA LYS A 45 -7.25 -7.91 -0.16
C LYS A 45 -6.73 -7.12 -1.36
N THR A 46 -6.10 -7.80 -2.32
CA THR A 46 -5.54 -7.16 -3.53
C THR A 46 -6.64 -6.57 -4.41
N SER A 47 -7.80 -7.24 -4.52
CA SER A 47 -8.94 -6.71 -5.26
C SER A 47 -9.47 -5.44 -4.64
N MET A 48 -9.59 -5.38 -3.32
CA MET A 48 -9.97 -4.18 -2.59
C MET A 48 -8.98 -3.03 -2.86
N LEU A 49 -7.67 -3.27 -2.77
CA LEU A 49 -6.65 -2.26 -3.10
C LEU A 49 -6.78 -1.78 -4.56
N ASN A 50 -7.02 -2.68 -5.49
CA ASN A 50 -7.20 -2.35 -6.91
C ASN A 50 -8.49 -1.56 -7.17
N ILE A 51 -9.57 -1.81 -6.43
CA ILE A 51 -10.80 -1.00 -6.47
C ILE A 51 -10.50 0.43 -5.99
N ILE A 52 -9.81 0.59 -4.87
CA ILE A 52 -9.41 1.91 -4.34
C ILE A 52 -8.56 2.65 -5.38
N CYS A 53 -7.60 1.98 -6.00
CA CYS A 53 -6.74 2.55 -7.04
C CYS A 53 -7.47 2.83 -8.37
N GLY A 54 -8.63 2.22 -8.61
CA GLY A 54 -9.39 2.35 -9.85
C GLY A 54 -8.98 1.42 -10.98
N SER A 55 -8.08 0.47 -10.69
CA SER A 55 -7.64 -0.55 -11.66
C SER A 55 -8.70 -1.63 -11.90
N ILE A 56 -9.63 -1.81 -10.95
CA ILE A 56 -10.77 -2.71 -11.05
C ILE A 56 -12.05 -1.90 -10.81
N PRO A 57 -13.02 -1.90 -11.76
CA PRO A 57 -14.30 -1.26 -11.54
C PRO A 57 -15.16 -2.09 -10.58
N ILE A 58 -15.98 -1.39 -9.79
CA ILE A 58 -17.02 -2.00 -8.96
C ILE A 58 -18.30 -2.21 -9.76
N ASP A 59 -19.13 -3.16 -9.34
CA ASP A 59 -20.43 -3.42 -9.98
C ASP A 59 -21.52 -2.54 -9.33
N SER A 60 -21.44 -2.33 -8.00
CA SER A 60 -22.29 -1.38 -7.26
C SER A 60 -21.56 -0.85 -6.03
N GLY A 61 -22.16 0.16 -5.38
CA GLY A 61 -21.60 0.81 -4.21
C GLY A 61 -20.81 2.07 -4.52
N ASP A 62 -20.10 2.60 -3.53
CA ASP A 62 -19.35 3.84 -3.68
C ASP A 62 -18.01 3.79 -2.94
N CYS A 63 -16.96 4.24 -3.63
CA CYS A 63 -15.63 4.45 -3.06
C CYS A 63 -15.41 5.96 -2.91
N LEU A 64 -15.23 6.42 -1.66
CA LEU A 64 -15.08 7.84 -1.35
C LEU A 64 -13.72 8.13 -0.71
N ILE A 65 -13.11 9.24 -1.11
CA ILE A 65 -11.94 9.82 -0.44
C ILE A 65 -12.28 11.24 -0.05
N GLY A 66 -12.14 11.56 1.24
CA GLY A 66 -12.52 12.88 1.77
C GLY A 66 -14.01 13.22 1.62
N GLY A 67 -14.88 12.20 1.54
CA GLY A 67 -16.32 12.35 1.32
C GLY A 67 -16.74 12.49 -0.15
N GLU A 68 -15.77 12.57 -1.08
CA GLU A 68 -16.05 12.66 -2.52
C GLU A 68 -15.94 11.30 -3.19
N SER A 69 -16.93 10.94 -4.02
CA SER A 69 -16.89 9.71 -4.81
C SER A 69 -15.78 9.75 -5.85
N ILE A 70 -14.99 8.68 -5.88
CA ILE A 70 -13.92 8.52 -6.85
C ILE A 70 -14.25 7.50 -7.94
N ASN A 71 -15.45 6.90 -7.95
CA ASN A 71 -15.83 5.83 -8.86
C ASN A 71 -15.61 6.17 -10.33
N LYS A 72 -15.94 7.41 -10.73
CA LYS A 72 -15.82 7.89 -12.12
C LYS A 72 -14.43 8.47 -12.43
N GLN A 73 -13.55 8.58 -11.43
CA GLN A 73 -12.19 9.08 -11.65
C GLN A 73 -11.33 8.01 -12.30
N LYS A 74 -10.60 8.39 -13.35
CA LYS A 74 -9.60 7.53 -13.97
C LYS A 74 -8.46 7.25 -12.98
N ASP A 75 -7.82 6.10 -13.11
CA ASP A 75 -6.72 5.63 -12.24
C ASP A 75 -5.61 6.68 -12.10
N PHE A 76 -5.14 7.28 -13.20
CA PHE A 76 -4.08 8.30 -13.15
C PHE A 76 -4.48 9.56 -12.36
N VAL A 77 -5.79 9.87 -12.25
CA VAL A 77 -6.30 10.98 -11.41
C VAL A 77 -6.21 10.58 -9.93
N ARG A 78 -6.62 9.36 -9.60
CA ARG A 78 -6.53 8.81 -8.24
C ARG A 78 -5.08 8.73 -7.77
N TYR A 79 -4.17 8.25 -8.64
CA TYR A 79 -2.74 8.17 -8.32
C TYR A 79 -2.05 9.52 -8.08
N LYS A 80 -2.67 10.65 -8.38
CA LYS A 80 -2.13 11.97 -7.96
C LYS A 80 -2.11 12.10 -6.43
N LYS A 81 -3.09 11.49 -5.75
CA LYS A 81 -3.31 11.60 -4.30
C LYS A 81 -3.07 10.30 -3.54
N ILE A 82 -3.02 9.16 -4.24
CA ILE A 82 -2.75 7.85 -3.68
C ILE A 82 -1.30 7.47 -3.96
N GLY A 83 -0.55 7.13 -2.92
CA GLY A 83 0.75 6.45 -3.02
C GLY A 83 0.53 4.95 -2.95
N ARG A 84 1.24 4.17 -3.78
CA ARG A 84 1.24 2.71 -3.68
C ARG A 84 2.66 2.17 -3.71
N VAL A 85 2.99 1.35 -2.74
CA VAL A 85 4.22 0.56 -2.69
C VAL A 85 3.86 -0.89 -2.94
N TYR A 86 4.47 -1.49 -3.95
CA TYR A 86 4.15 -2.84 -4.41
C TYR A 86 5.08 -3.87 -3.77
N GLN A 87 4.65 -5.12 -3.74
CA GLN A 87 5.48 -6.27 -3.37
C GLN A 87 6.75 -6.36 -4.22
N ASN A 88 6.61 -6.20 -5.53
CA ASN A 88 7.74 -6.09 -6.44
C ASN A 88 8.07 -4.60 -6.67
N PRO A 89 9.20 -4.09 -6.16
CA PRO A 89 9.56 -2.69 -6.29
C PRO A 89 9.72 -2.22 -7.75
N SER A 90 9.93 -3.13 -8.69
CA SER A 90 10.01 -2.78 -10.12
C SER A 90 8.69 -2.29 -10.70
N MET A 91 7.55 -2.55 -10.04
CA MET A 91 6.25 -2.00 -10.46
C MET A 91 6.09 -0.52 -10.08
N GLY A 92 6.80 -0.06 -9.06
CA GLY A 92 6.77 1.33 -8.59
C GLY A 92 8.00 2.16 -9.01
N THR A 93 8.96 1.57 -9.75
CA THR A 93 10.22 2.20 -10.13
C THR A 93 10.57 1.87 -11.58
N CYS A 94 11.47 2.65 -12.18
CA CYS A 94 12.04 2.40 -13.51
C CYS A 94 13.45 1.82 -13.38
N PRO A 95 13.66 0.49 -13.48
CA PRO A 95 14.95 -0.14 -13.19
C PRO A 95 16.10 0.34 -14.07
N ASN A 96 15.83 0.72 -15.32
CA ASN A 96 16.83 1.19 -16.29
C ASN A 96 17.21 2.66 -16.10
N MET A 97 16.46 3.42 -15.33
CA MET A 97 16.72 4.80 -14.98
C MET A 97 17.55 4.90 -13.70
N THR A 98 18.28 5.99 -13.54
CA THR A 98 19.03 6.30 -12.32
C THR A 98 18.10 6.62 -11.14
N ILE A 99 18.63 6.61 -9.92
CA ILE A 99 17.90 7.05 -8.72
C ILE A 99 17.41 8.50 -8.92
N LEU A 100 18.27 9.38 -9.44
CA LEU A 100 17.94 10.79 -9.72
C LEU A 100 16.75 10.93 -10.66
N GLU A 101 16.72 10.16 -11.74
CA GLU A 101 15.64 10.19 -12.73
C GLU A 101 14.33 9.65 -12.13
N ASN A 102 14.40 8.56 -11.37
CA ASN A 102 13.25 8.00 -10.66
C ASN A 102 12.64 9.00 -9.66
N LEU A 103 13.48 9.63 -8.83
CA LEU A 103 13.03 10.65 -7.86
C LEU A 103 12.45 11.87 -8.58
N SER A 104 13.07 12.30 -9.69
CA SER A 104 12.56 13.43 -10.48
C SER A 104 11.18 13.12 -11.08
N LEU A 105 10.94 11.89 -11.56
CA LEU A 105 9.63 11.46 -12.03
C LEU A 105 8.59 11.52 -10.89
N ALA A 106 8.93 10.99 -9.72
CA ALA A 106 8.02 10.98 -8.57
C ALA A 106 7.71 12.42 -8.09
N ASP A 107 8.71 13.30 -8.04
CA ASP A 107 8.54 14.70 -7.64
C ASP A 107 7.67 15.50 -8.62
N ASN A 108 7.62 15.09 -9.87
CA ASN A 108 6.77 15.69 -10.90
C ASN A 108 5.35 15.08 -10.96
N LYS A 109 5.02 14.16 -10.07
CA LYS A 109 3.71 13.53 -10.00
C LYS A 109 2.60 14.58 -9.85
N GLY A 110 1.64 14.56 -10.77
CA GLY A 110 0.51 15.49 -10.77
C GLY A 110 0.81 16.90 -11.30
N LYS A 111 2.06 17.23 -11.64
CA LYS A 111 2.44 18.50 -12.27
C LYS A 111 2.26 18.43 -13.79
N HIS A 112 2.07 19.58 -14.43
CA HIS A 112 2.08 19.67 -15.88
C HIS A 112 3.49 19.49 -16.42
N PHE A 113 3.66 18.56 -17.36
CA PHE A 113 4.89 18.39 -18.12
C PHE A 113 4.86 19.33 -19.33
N GLY A 114 5.82 20.27 -19.38
CA GLY A 114 6.10 21.05 -20.57
C GLY A 114 7.26 20.45 -21.37
N LEU A 115 7.86 21.21 -22.27
CA LEU A 115 9.06 20.85 -23.05
C LEU A 115 10.37 21.00 -22.25
N GLY A 116 10.27 21.05 -20.91
CA GLY A 116 11.43 21.21 -20.03
C GLY A 116 12.18 19.90 -19.77
N ILE A 117 13.39 20.02 -19.19
CA ILE A 117 14.19 18.87 -18.74
C ILE A 117 13.50 18.23 -17.53
N GLY A 118 13.22 16.93 -17.61
CA GLY A 118 12.52 16.17 -16.57
C GLY A 118 13.28 16.09 -15.23
N VAL A 119 14.62 16.27 -15.25
CA VAL A 119 15.47 16.23 -14.05
C VAL A 119 15.78 17.65 -13.58
N SER A 120 15.36 17.98 -12.36
CA SER A 120 15.66 19.28 -11.74
C SER A 120 17.00 19.25 -11.00
N LYS A 121 18.02 19.86 -11.58
CA LYS A 121 19.34 20.01 -10.93
C LYS A 121 19.25 20.79 -9.60
N LYS A 122 18.29 21.69 -9.46
CA LYS A 122 18.06 22.48 -8.23
C LYS A 122 17.60 21.60 -7.06
N ARG A 123 16.99 20.44 -7.33
CA ARG A 123 16.46 19.52 -6.33
C ARG A 123 17.45 18.43 -5.88
N ILE A 124 18.64 18.39 -6.44
CA ILE A 124 19.63 17.33 -6.15
C ILE A 124 19.98 17.27 -4.66
N ASN A 125 20.17 18.42 -4.02
CA ASN A 125 20.48 18.46 -2.58
C ASN A 125 19.31 17.98 -1.72
N ASP A 126 18.06 18.32 -2.09
CA ASP A 126 16.87 17.84 -1.41
C ASP A 126 16.76 16.31 -1.53
N TYR A 127 17.01 15.76 -2.73
CA TYR A 127 16.99 14.32 -2.95
C TYR A 127 18.09 13.60 -2.15
N LYS A 128 19.30 14.19 -2.06
CA LYS A 128 20.38 13.65 -1.21
C LYS A 128 19.95 13.60 0.27
N GLN A 129 19.33 14.66 0.79
CA GLN A 129 18.84 14.70 2.17
C GLN A 129 17.75 13.64 2.40
N MET A 130 16.80 13.50 1.47
CA MET A 130 15.75 12.49 1.55
C MET A 130 16.33 11.06 1.54
N LEU A 131 17.33 10.80 0.71
CA LEU A 131 18.01 9.49 0.64
C LEU A 131 18.84 9.23 1.90
N SER A 132 19.55 10.23 2.43
CA SER A 132 20.30 10.12 3.67
C SER A 132 19.40 9.76 4.86
N ALA A 133 18.17 10.29 4.90
CA ALA A 133 17.17 9.95 5.93
C ALA A 133 16.76 8.49 5.94
N LEU A 134 16.98 7.75 4.82
CA LEU A 134 16.74 6.31 4.75
C LEU A 134 17.83 5.49 5.48
N GLY A 135 19.01 6.04 5.72
CA GLY A 135 20.12 5.37 6.41
C GLY A 135 20.78 4.22 5.62
N LEU A 136 20.63 4.20 4.29
CA LEU A 136 21.08 3.09 3.42
C LEU A 136 22.28 3.43 2.53
N GLY A 137 22.91 4.58 2.73
CA GLY A 137 24.09 5.05 1.96
C GLY A 137 23.77 5.28 0.47
N LEU A 138 22.58 5.82 0.18
CA LEU A 138 22.11 6.05 -1.19
C LEU A 138 22.29 7.51 -1.65
N GLU A 139 22.60 8.43 -0.75
CA GLU A 139 22.73 9.86 -1.00
C GLU A 139 23.81 10.22 -2.02
N ASP A 140 24.88 9.40 -2.10
CA ASP A 140 25.97 9.58 -3.05
C ASP A 140 25.81 8.73 -4.32
N LYS A 141 24.71 7.96 -4.41
CA LYS A 141 24.43 7.01 -5.51
C LYS A 141 23.38 7.50 -6.51
N LEU A 142 23.10 8.79 -6.55
CA LEU A 142 22.05 9.38 -7.42
C LEU A 142 22.15 8.96 -8.90
N ASN A 143 23.37 8.76 -9.42
CA ASN A 143 23.62 8.37 -10.82
C ASN A 143 23.65 6.84 -11.02
N VAL A 144 23.45 6.04 -9.96
CA VAL A 144 23.36 4.57 -10.07
C VAL A 144 21.99 4.19 -10.60
N LYS A 145 21.93 3.20 -11.49
CA LYS A 145 20.66 2.66 -11.99
C LYS A 145 19.88 1.97 -10.88
N MET A 146 18.58 2.22 -10.83
CA MET A 146 17.67 1.62 -9.85
C MET A 146 17.74 0.08 -9.86
N GLY A 147 17.89 -0.53 -11.04
CA GLY A 147 18.02 -1.97 -11.20
C GLY A 147 19.27 -2.60 -10.56
N SER A 148 20.32 -1.80 -10.29
CA SER A 148 21.56 -2.26 -9.64
C SER A 148 21.49 -2.23 -8.11
N LEU A 149 20.42 -1.71 -7.52
CA LEU A 149 20.21 -1.69 -6.07
C LEU A 149 19.82 -3.07 -5.55
N SER A 150 20.13 -3.34 -4.27
CA SER A 150 19.56 -4.49 -3.57
C SER A 150 18.03 -4.39 -3.48
N GLY A 151 17.35 -5.50 -3.22
CA GLY A 151 15.89 -5.52 -3.05
C GLY A 151 15.41 -4.50 -2.02
N GLY A 152 16.02 -4.49 -0.84
CA GLY A 152 15.69 -3.56 0.24
C GLY A 152 15.99 -2.10 -0.10
N GLN A 153 17.15 -1.82 -0.69
CA GLN A 153 17.47 -0.46 -1.14
C GLN A 153 16.45 0.05 -2.17
N ARG A 154 16.06 -0.79 -3.13
CA ARG A 154 15.05 -0.44 -4.13
C ARG A 154 13.68 -0.22 -3.50
N GLN A 155 13.31 -1.06 -2.53
CA GLN A 155 12.06 -0.92 -1.80
C GLN A 155 12.01 0.37 -0.97
N ALA A 156 13.11 0.73 -0.29
CA ALA A 156 13.21 1.99 0.43
C ALA A 156 13.06 3.20 -0.49
N VAL A 157 13.70 3.18 -1.67
CA VAL A 157 13.53 4.26 -2.66
C VAL A 157 12.09 4.28 -3.21
N ALA A 158 11.47 3.13 -3.45
CA ALA A 158 10.07 3.05 -3.88
C ALA A 158 9.12 3.66 -2.83
N LEU A 159 9.35 3.38 -1.54
CA LEU A 159 8.60 3.98 -0.43
C LEU A 159 8.81 5.50 -0.37
N LEU A 160 10.05 5.97 -0.51
CA LEU A 160 10.35 7.39 -0.60
C LEU A 160 9.61 8.05 -1.76
N MET A 161 9.71 7.49 -2.97
CA MET A 161 9.01 7.99 -4.17
C MET A 161 7.50 8.05 -3.97
N ALA A 162 6.90 7.02 -3.37
CA ALA A 162 5.47 6.98 -3.10
C ALA A 162 5.02 8.07 -2.13
N THR A 163 5.91 8.54 -1.23
CA THR A 163 5.58 9.45 -0.13
C THR A 163 6.21 10.85 -0.24
N MET A 164 6.97 11.15 -1.31
CA MET A 164 7.65 12.44 -1.43
C MET A 164 6.76 13.60 -1.86
N THR A 165 5.60 13.32 -2.42
CA THR A 165 4.55 14.31 -2.73
C THR A 165 3.41 14.19 -1.73
N PRO A 166 2.61 15.26 -1.50
CA PRO A 166 1.44 15.18 -0.63
C PRO A 166 0.48 14.07 -1.07
N LEU A 167 0.03 13.27 -0.11
CA LEU A 167 -0.89 12.15 -0.33
C LEU A 167 -2.11 12.29 0.56
N ASP A 168 -3.27 11.87 0.06
CA ASP A 168 -4.46 11.64 0.86
C ASP A 168 -4.41 10.22 1.48
N PHE A 169 -3.74 9.26 0.78
CA PHE A 169 -3.75 7.86 1.17
C PHE A 169 -2.50 7.10 0.69
N LEU A 170 -1.97 6.22 1.55
CA LEU A 170 -0.84 5.34 1.24
C LEU A 170 -1.28 3.88 1.26
N ILE A 171 -0.98 3.14 0.21
CA ILE A 171 -1.20 1.70 0.08
C ILE A 171 0.15 0.99 0.11
N LEU A 172 0.28 0.02 1.01
CA LEU A 172 1.44 -0.84 1.18
C LEU A 172 0.99 -2.29 0.88
N ASP A 173 1.32 -2.78 -0.31
CA ASP A 173 0.82 -4.05 -0.83
C ASP A 173 1.93 -5.10 -0.71
N GLU A 174 1.96 -5.84 0.42
CA GLU A 174 2.95 -6.88 0.72
C GLU A 174 4.41 -6.42 0.51
N HIS A 175 4.69 -5.16 0.76
CA HIS A 175 5.90 -4.45 0.36
C HIS A 175 7.20 -4.97 0.99
N THR A 176 7.14 -5.91 1.92
CA THR A 176 8.30 -6.57 2.54
C THR A 176 8.43 -8.05 2.20
N ALA A 177 7.44 -8.65 1.50
CA ALA A 177 7.37 -10.09 1.32
C ALA A 177 8.51 -10.69 0.45
N ALA A 178 9.11 -9.88 -0.43
CA ALA A 178 10.20 -10.30 -1.31
C ALA A 178 11.61 -10.04 -0.71
N LEU A 179 11.69 -9.63 0.56
CA LEU A 179 12.93 -9.27 1.24
C LEU A 179 13.34 -10.37 2.25
N ASP A 180 14.63 -10.44 2.53
CA ASP A 180 15.12 -11.23 3.67
C ASP A 180 14.62 -10.64 5.00
N PRO A 181 14.52 -11.45 6.07
CA PRO A 181 13.90 -11.01 7.34
C PRO A 181 14.52 -9.76 7.94
N HIS A 182 15.85 -9.65 7.93
CA HIS A 182 16.54 -8.49 8.50
C HIS A 182 16.24 -7.20 7.71
N THR A 183 16.31 -7.29 6.38
CA THR A 183 15.98 -6.16 5.51
C THR A 183 14.50 -5.79 5.61
N ALA A 184 13.61 -6.78 5.74
CA ALA A 184 12.18 -6.54 5.93
C ALA A 184 11.88 -5.77 7.21
N ASP A 185 12.56 -6.08 8.33
CA ASP A 185 12.44 -5.34 9.59
C ASP A 185 12.86 -3.87 9.41
N ILE A 186 14.00 -3.62 8.78
CA ILE A 186 14.47 -2.24 8.48
C ILE A 186 13.44 -1.47 7.64
N ILE A 187 12.87 -2.10 6.61
CA ILE A 187 11.86 -1.44 5.75
C ILE A 187 10.57 -1.19 6.53
N MET A 188 10.16 -2.08 7.43
CA MET A 188 8.98 -1.87 8.27
C MET A 188 9.17 -0.72 9.27
N GLU A 189 10.31 -0.64 9.94
CA GLU A 189 10.66 0.48 10.83
C GLU A 189 10.64 1.81 10.07
N LEU A 190 11.26 1.84 8.88
CA LEU A 190 11.27 3.01 8.00
C LEU A 190 9.85 3.40 7.57
N THR A 191 9.01 2.42 7.23
CA THR A 191 7.61 2.62 6.84
C THR A 191 6.82 3.26 7.98
N ASP A 192 6.90 2.69 9.19
CA ASP A 192 6.20 3.20 10.37
C ASP A 192 6.65 4.63 10.70
N LYS A 193 7.97 4.89 10.66
CA LYS A 193 8.52 6.22 10.86
C LYS A 193 7.93 7.23 9.87
N ILE A 194 7.94 6.93 8.56
CA ILE A 194 7.42 7.82 7.52
C ILE A 194 5.92 8.06 7.70
N VAL A 195 5.14 7.00 7.99
CA VAL A 195 3.68 7.12 8.20
C VAL A 195 3.37 8.02 9.39
N ARG A 196 4.10 7.85 10.51
CA ARG A 196 3.91 8.66 11.74
C ARG A 196 4.34 10.11 11.55
N GLU A 197 5.56 10.34 11.02
CA GLU A 197 6.11 11.70 10.86
C GLU A 197 5.25 12.54 9.91
N LYS A 198 4.77 11.93 8.82
CA LYS A 198 3.93 12.60 7.83
C LYS A 198 2.43 12.53 8.14
N LYS A 199 2.03 11.85 9.24
CA LYS A 199 0.63 11.64 9.65
C LYS A 199 -0.23 11.08 8.50
N LEU A 200 0.31 10.11 7.77
CA LEU A 200 -0.36 9.54 6.60
C LEU A 200 -1.51 8.63 7.01
N THR A 201 -2.59 8.67 6.25
CA THR A 201 -3.60 7.61 6.27
C THR A 201 -3.07 6.43 5.44
N ALA A 202 -2.97 5.24 6.02
CA ALA A 202 -2.33 4.11 5.33
C ALA A 202 -3.09 2.79 5.51
N ILE A 203 -3.10 1.98 4.46
CA ILE A 203 -3.45 0.55 4.52
C ILE A 203 -2.21 -0.26 4.15
N MET A 204 -1.88 -1.22 5.01
CA MET A 204 -0.85 -2.23 4.76
C MET A 204 -1.50 -3.60 4.65
N VAL A 205 -1.40 -4.22 3.49
CA VAL A 205 -1.70 -5.65 3.31
C VAL A 205 -0.43 -6.43 3.53
N THR A 206 -0.49 -7.46 4.38
CA THR A 206 0.67 -8.31 4.68
C THR A 206 0.24 -9.74 5.02
N HIS A 207 1.08 -10.71 4.70
CA HIS A 207 0.98 -12.09 5.20
C HIS A 207 1.80 -12.32 6.48
N ASN A 208 2.63 -11.37 6.87
CA ASN A 208 3.40 -11.46 8.10
C ASN A 208 2.55 -10.98 9.28
N LEU A 209 2.05 -11.93 10.08
CA LEU A 209 1.19 -11.64 11.23
C LEU A 209 1.90 -10.84 12.32
N ARG A 210 3.22 -11.03 12.48
CA ARG A 210 4.02 -10.22 13.41
C ARG A 210 3.94 -8.75 13.06
N TYR A 211 4.16 -8.39 11.80
CA TYR A 211 4.05 -7.01 11.35
C TYR A 211 2.62 -6.46 11.47
N ALA A 212 1.61 -7.29 11.19
CA ALA A 212 0.22 -6.86 11.32
C ALA A 212 -0.17 -6.54 12.78
N VAL A 213 0.34 -7.31 13.73
CA VAL A 213 0.13 -7.07 15.18
C VAL A 213 0.96 -5.89 15.67
N GLU A 214 2.22 -5.79 15.26
CA GLU A 214 3.18 -4.81 15.77
C GLU A 214 2.91 -3.39 15.21
N TYR A 215 2.65 -3.27 13.90
CA TYR A 215 2.53 -1.99 13.22
C TYR A 215 1.07 -1.57 12.95
N GLY A 216 0.86 -0.25 12.92
CA GLY A 216 -0.46 0.35 12.69
C GLY A 216 -1.33 0.43 13.96
N SER A 217 -2.42 1.17 13.85
CA SER A 217 -3.37 1.44 14.94
C SER A 217 -4.60 0.55 14.94
N ARG A 218 -4.82 -0.19 13.84
CA ARG A 218 -5.95 -1.09 13.61
C ARG A 218 -5.52 -2.32 12.85
N LEU A 219 -6.06 -3.48 13.22
CA LEU A 219 -5.85 -4.75 12.55
C LEU A 219 -7.19 -5.28 12.05
N ILE A 220 -7.23 -5.60 10.76
CA ILE A 220 -8.38 -6.20 10.09
C ILE A 220 -7.97 -7.56 9.54
N MET A 221 -8.84 -8.54 9.70
CA MET A 221 -8.71 -9.83 9.03
C MET A 221 -9.85 -10.01 8.03
N MET A 222 -9.48 -10.37 6.80
CA MET A 222 -10.43 -10.62 5.72
C MET A 222 -10.45 -12.11 5.36
N ASP A 223 -11.65 -12.63 5.14
CA ASP A 223 -11.86 -13.95 4.54
C ASP A 223 -13.03 -13.90 3.55
N LYS A 224 -12.87 -14.52 2.37
CA LYS A 224 -13.90 -14.67 1.32
C LYS A 224 -14.72 -13.39 1.06
N GLY A 225 -14.04 -12.24 0.99
CA GLY A 225 -14.67 -10.96 0.71
C GLY A 225 -15.35 -10.29 1.92
N HIS A 226 -15.20 -10.83 3.12
CA HIS A 226 -15.78 -10.30 4.36
C HIS A 226 -14.70 -9.89 5.37
N ILE A 227 -15.02 -8.94 6.24
CA ILE A 227 -14.21 -8.63 7.41
C ILE A 227 -14.66 -9.56 8.55
N VAL A 228 -13.75 -10.43 9.01
CA VAL A 228 -14.00 -11.41 10.07
C VAL A 228 -13.42 -10.99 11.42
N LEU A 229 -12.46 -10.07 11.41
CA LEU A 229 -11.90 -9.43 12.60
C LEU A 229 -11.63 -7.96 12.33
N ASP A 230 -11.96 -7.10 13.28
CA ASP A 230 -11.65 -5.67 13.25
C ASP A 230 -11.35 -5.20 14.67
N VAL A 231 -10.08 -5.03 14.98
CA VAL A 231 -9.60 -4.61 16.29
C VAL A 231 -8.74 -3.36 16.22
N LYS A 232 -8.94 -2.44 17.16
CA LYS A 232 -8.25 -1.15 17.26
C LYS A 232 -7.99 -0.72 18.70
N GLY A 233 -7.09 0.24 18.85
CA GLY A 233 -6.73 0.80 20.16
C GLY A 233 -6.18 -0.25 21.11
N GLU A 234 -6.63 -0.29 22.36
CA GLU A 234 -6.15 -1.22 23.39
C GLU A 234 -6.37 -2.70 23.01
N LYS A 235 -7.47 -3.02 22.30
CA LYS A 235 -7.69 -4.39 21.82
C LYS A 235 -6.59 -4.83 20.86
N LYS A 236 -6.20 -3.94 19.90
CA LYS A 236 -5.11 -4.26 18.99
C LYS A 236 -3.76 -4.37 19.70
N LYS A 237 -3.46 -3.47 20.64
CA LYS A 237 -2.20 -3.52 21.41
C LYS A 237 -2.03 -4.83 22.19
N ASN A 238 -3.13 -5.40 22.67
CA ASN A 238 -3.14 -6.64 23.42
C ASN A 238 -3.30 -7.90 22.54
N SER A 239 -3.46 -7.74 21.21
CA SER A 239 -3.55 -8.87 20.29
C SER A 239 -2.20 -9.57 20.18
N LYS A 240 -2.22 -10.90 20.16
CA LYS A 240 -1.03 -11.73 19.95
C LYS A 240 -1.14 -12.42 18.59
N VAL A 241 0.02 -12.83 18.06
CA VAL A 241 0.07 -13.57 16.79
C VAL A 241 -0.69 -14.87 16.89
N GLU A 242 -0.63 -15.54 18.05
CA GLU A 242 -1.32 -16.79 18.34
C GLU A 242 -2.84 -16.63 18.20
N ASP A 243 -3.42 -15.55 18.74
CA ASP A 243 -4.87 -15.28 18.67
C ASP A 243 -5.34 -15.16 17.22
N ILE A 244 -4.51 -14.53 16.37
CA ILE A 244 -4.81 -14.37 14.95
C ILE A 244 -4.68 -15.71 14.21
N LEU A 245 -3.66 -16.51 14.52
CA LEU A 245 -3.47 -17.86 13.95
C LEU A 245 -4.62 -18.79 14.30
N ASP A 246 -5.08 -18.78 15.55
CA ASP A 246 -6.21 -19.60 16.00
C ASP A 246 -7.48 -19.23 15.22
N LEU A 247 -7.71 -17.94 14.98
CA LEU A 247 -8.83 -17.49 14.17
C LEU A 247 -8.71 -17.95 12.71
N PHE A 248 -7.49 -17.89 12.10
CA PHE A 248 -7.25 -18.42 10.76
C PHE A 248 -7.57 -19.91 10.68
N THR A 249 -7.14 -20.67 11.68
CA THR A 249 -7.35 -22.12 11.74
C THR A 249 -8.83 -22.46 11.90
N SER A 250 -9.56 -21.75 12.77
CA SER A 250 -10.99 -21.97 12.98
C SER A 250 -11.81 -21.72 11.70
N ILE A 251 -11.53 -20.60 11.00
CA ILE A 251 -12.19 -20.28 9.73
C ILE A 251 -11.90 -21.34 8.66
N SER A 252 -10.66 -21.85 8.60
CA SER A 252 -10.27 -22.87 7.63
C SER A 252 -10.99 -24.20 7.89
N ILE A 253 -11.18 -24.58 9.16
CA ILE A 253 -11.90 -25.81 9.57
C ILE A 253 -13.39 -25.69 9.25
N GLU A 254 -14.03 -24.57 9.57
CA GLU A 254 -15.45 -24.33 9.27
C GLU A 254 -15.77 -24.34 7.76
N CYS A 255 -14.77 -24.05 6.94
CA CYS A 255 -14.92 -24.03 5.47
C CYS A 255 -14.65 -25.38 4.79
N GLY A 256 -14.31 -26.42 5.53
CA GLY A 256 -14.24 -27.80 5.00
C GLY A 256 -13.10 -28.06 4.02
N ASN A 257 -11.91 -27.56 4.30
CA ASN A 257 -10.65 -27.97 3.66
C ASN A 257 -9.85 -28.88 4.55
#